data_2e2dd3bd1f2fb6628f0d40d39a12074e
#
_entry.id   2e2dd3bd1f2fb6628f0d40d39a12074e
#
_cell.length_a   1.000
_cell.length_b   1.000
_cell.length_c   1.000
_cell.angle_alpha   90.00
_cell.angle_beta   90.00
_cell.angle_gamma   90.00
#
_symmetry.space_group_name_H-M   'P 1'
#
loop_
_entity.id
_entity.type
_entity.pdbx_description
1 polymer ?
#
loop_
_entity_poly.entity_id
_entity_poly.type
_entity_poly.pdbx_seq_one_letter_code
_entity_poly.pdbx_strand_id
1 'polypeptide(L)'
;PELHARQLSENAPMREAVRRAVESGMPTVAECGGFLYLQREISDSEGRRWPVAGALEGASENGGRLSHFGYVELTSQRDGLYGPCGTRIRAHEFHYWQSTCPGGDFWAQKPRRDKGWPCMTTTPSLVAGFPHVYYPANPDVARAFASAAASFAERRRHG
;
A
#
# COMPACT_ATOMS: atom_id res chain seq x y z
N PRO A 1 -5.03 -10.66 -5.16
CA PRO A 1 -6.06 -10.13 -6.08
C PRO A 1 -5.82 -10.56 -7.53
N GLU A 2 -4.59 -10.68 -7.98
CA GLU A 2 -4.23 -10.99 -9.37
C GLU A 2 -4.82 -12.31 -9.89
N LEU A 3 -4.94 -13.33 -9.02
CA LEU A 3 -5.59 -14.60 -9.36
C LEU A 3 -7.13 -14.51 -9.42
N HIS A 4 -7.71 -13.45 -8.89
CA HIS A 4 -9.14 -13.19 -8.80
C HIS A 4 -9.53 -11.82 -9.38
N ALA A 5 -8.71 -11.28 -10.29
CA ALA A 5 -8.86 -9.93 -10.83
C ALA A 5 -10.25 -9.71 -11.41
N ARG A 6 -10.77 -10.67 -12.17
CA ARG A 6 -12.11 -10.62 -12.75
C ARG A 6 -13.21 -10.53 -11.68
N GLN A 7 -13.22 -11.44 -10.69
CA GLN A 7 -14.25 -11.45 -9.63
C GLN A 7 -14.22 -10.16 -8.80
N LEU A 8 -13.03 -9.65 -8.48
CA LEU A 8 -12.87 -8.38 -7.79
C LEU A 8 -13.38 -7.20 -8.63
N SER A 9 -13.11 -7.23 -9.92
CA SER A 9 -13.57 -6.20 -10.86
C SER A 9 -15.11 -6.22 -11.03
N GLU A 10 -15.72 -7.39 -11.13
CA GLU A 10 -17.17 -7.54 -11.28
C GLU A 10 -17.94 -7.07 -10.03
N ASN A 11 -17.31 -7.02 -8.85
CA ASN A 11 -17.92 -6.50 -7.62
C ASN A 11 -17.85 -4.97 -7.55
N ALA A 12 -18.57 -4.30 -8.45
CA ALA A 12 -18.61 -2.84 -8.53
C ALA A 12 -19.02 -2.15 -7.21
N PRO A 13 -20.03 -2.64 -6.45
CA PRO A 13 -20.39 -2.04 -5.16
C PRO A 13 -19.25 -2.04 -4.14
N MET A 14 -18.46 -3.14 -4.09
CA MET A 14 -17.33 -3.23 -3.17
C MET A 14 -16.19 -2.30 -3.59
N ARG A 15 -15.86 -2.25 -4.88
CA ARG A 15 -14.85 -1.33 -5.42
C ARG A 15 -15.16 0.12 -5.05
N GLU A 16 -16.41 0.51 -5.27
CA GLU A 16 -16.90 1.86 -4.97
C GLU A 16 -16.88 2.14 -3.45
N ALA A 17 -17.28 1.17 -2.62
CA ALA A 17 -17.26 1.32 -1.16
C ALA A 17 -15.84 1.50 -0.63
N VAL A 18 -14.87 0.71 -1.13
CA VAL A 18 -13.47 0.83 -0.75
C VAL A 18 -12.88 2.17 -1.22
N ARG A 19 -13.14 2.57 -2.45
CA ARG A 19 -12.70 3.87 -2.98
C ARG A 19 -13.19 5.02 -2.10
N ARG A 20 -14.50 5.09 -1.83
CA ARG A 20 -15.09 6.12 -0.97
C ARG A 20 -14.53 6.10 0.45
N ALA A 21 -14.26 4.93 1.01
CA ALA A 21 -13.66 4.82 2.33
C ALA A 21 -12.27 5.47 2.38
N VAL A 22 -11.41 5.17 1.40
CA VAL A 22 -10.08 5.77 1.27
C VAL A 22 -10.18 7.29 1.05
N GLU A 23 -11.00 7.72 0.09
CA GLU A 23 -11.22 9.14 -0.24
C GLU A 23 -11.79 9.94 0.95
N SER A 24 -12.58 9.31 1.82
CA SER A 24 -13.09 9.94 3.04
C SER A 24 -12.04 10.15 4.13
N GLY A 25 -10.80 9.71 3.91
CA GLY A 25 -9.72 9.79 4.88
C GLY A 25 -9.80 8.72 5.98
N MET A 26 -10.52 7.60 5.73
CA MET A 26 -10.46 6.45 6.61
C MET A 26 -9.03 5.92 6.68
N PRO A 27 -8.41 5.78 7.87
CA PRO A 27 -7.07 5.26 7.98
C PRO A 27 -6.95 3.89 7.33
N THR A 28 -6.07 3.80 6.33
CA THR A 28 -5.95 2.66 5.44
C THR A 28 -4.50 2.23 5.32
N VAL A 29 -4.26 0.94 5.51
CA VAL A 29 -3.00 0.28 5.17
C VAL A 29 -3.26 -0.73 4.08
N ALA A 30 -2.51 -0.63 2.97
CA ALA A 30 -2.66 -1.51 1.82
C ALA A 30 -1.29 -2.04 1.38
N GLU A 31 -0.98 -3.26 1.78
CA GLU A 31 0.27 -3.93 1.45
C GLU A 31 0.08 -4.92 0.30
N CYS A 32 1.05 -4.98 -0.63
CA CYS A 32 1.12 -5.94 -1.72
C CYS A 32 -0.21 -6.07 -2.48
N GLY A 33 -0.94 -7.17 -2.31
CA GLY A 33 -2.24 -7.38 -2.95
C GLY A 33 -3.28 -6.30 -2.62
N GLY A 34 -3.27 -5.77 -1.39
CA GLY A 34 -4.11 -4.63 -1.00
C GLY A 34 -3.76 -3.37 -1.80
N PHE A 35 -2.48 -3.09 -1.98
CA PHE A 35 -1.99 -2.00 -2.82
C PHE A 35 -2.43 -2.16 -4.29
N LEU A 36 -2.29 -3.37 -4.86
CA LEU A 36 -2.74 -3.65 -6.22
C LEU A 36 -4.25 -3.37 -6.38
N TYR A 37 -5.05 -3.76 -5.38
CA TYR A 37 -6.49 -3.56 -5.41
C TYR A 37 -6.92 -2.09 -5.31
N LEU A 38 -6.12 -1.23 -4.67
CA LEU A 38 -6.42 0.21 -4.58
C LEU A 38 -6.12 0.98 -5.87
N GLN A 39 -5.35 0.43 -6.80
CA GLN A 39 -5.03 1.08 -8.07
C GLN A 39 -6.24 1.16 -9.01
N ARG A 40 -6.07 1.74 -10.19
CA ARG A 40 -7.12 1.82 -11.22
C ARG A 40 -7.41 0.48 -11.86
N GLU A 41 -6.34 -0.24 -12.20
CA GLU A 41 -6.41 -1.50 -12.94
C GLU A 41 -5.37 -2.50 -12.43
N ILE A 42 -5.69 -3.79 -12.60
CA ILE A 42 -4.77 -4.90 -12.41
C ILE A 42 -4.84 -5.83 -13.62
N SER A 43 -3.69 -6.30 -14.14
CA SER A 43 -3.69 -7.39 -15.11
C SER A 43 -3.85 -8.74 -14.41
N ASP A 44 -4.53 -9.68 -15.05
CA ASP A 44 -4.48 -11.09 -14.68
C ASP A 44 -3.22 -11.78 -15.24
N SER A 45 -3.09 -13.08 -15.01
CA SER A 45 -1.98 -13.89 -15.53
C SER A 45 -1.95 -14.00 -17.05
N GLU A 46 -3.06 -13.72 -17.73
CA GLU A 46 -3.17 -13.72 -19.19
C GLU A 46 -2.98 -12.32 -19.80
N GLY A 47 -2.65 -11.31 -18.96
CA GLY A 47 -2.43 -9.94 -19.38
C GLY A 47 -3.71 -9.13 -19.63
N ARG A 48 -4.90 -9.68 -19.35
CA ARG A 48 -6.16 -8.92 -19.46
C ARG A 48 -6.25 -7.94 -18.29
N ARG A 49 -6.67 -6.71 -18.59
CA ARG A 49 -6.80 -5.64 -17.60
C ARG A 49 -8.20 -5.60 -17.01
N TRP A 50 -8.25 -5.42 -15.69
CA TRP A 50 -9.45 -5.41 -14.89
C TRP A 50 -9.48 -4.18 -14.00
N PRO A 51 -10.54 -3.34 -14.06
CA PRO A 51 -10.68 -2.22 -13.14
C PRO A 51 -10.86 -2.72 -11.70
N VAL A 52 -10.16 -2.06 -10.75
CA VAL A 52 -10.25 -2.34 -9.32
C VAL A 52 -10.72 -1.11 -8.56
N ALA A 53 -10.39 -0.90 -7.30
CA ALA A 53 -11.02 0.16 -6.50
C ALA A 53 -10.80 1.56 -7.05
N GLY A 54 -9.64 1.86 -7.64
CA GLY A 54 -9.36 3.16 -8.25
C GLY A 54 -9.18 4.30 -7.24
N ALA A 55 -8.81 3.97 -6.01
CA ALA A 55 -8.50 4.96 -4.97
C ALA A 55 -7.08 5.54 -5.11
N LEU A 56 -6.22 4.85 -5.83
CA LEU A 56 -4.85 5.27 -6.16
C LEU A 56 -4.66 5.29 -7.66
N GLU A 57 -3.76 6.17 -8.10
CA GLU A 57 -3.27 6.18 -9.47
C GLU A 57 -2.44 4.92 -9.77
N GLY A 58 -2.33 4.60 -11.05
CA GLY A 58 -1.51 3.51 -11.54
C GLY A 58 -2.29 2.28 -11.95
N ALA A 59 -1.55 1.41 -12.60
CA ALA A 59 -1.99 0.09 -13.04
C ALA A 59 -0.92 -0.93 -12.68
N SER A 60 -1.35 -2.16 -12.44
CA SER A 60 -0.44 -3.25 -12.11
C SER A 60 -0.47 -4.32 -13.17
N GLU A 61 0.71 -4.85 -13.48
CA GLU A 61 0.89 -5.92 -14.47
C GLU A 61 1.89 -6.97 -13.99
N ASN A 62 1.78 -8.18 -14.53
CA ASN A 62 2.73 -9.25 -14.24
C ASN A 62 4.09 -8.91 -14.86
N GLY A 63 5.10 -8.72 -14.04
CA GLY A 63 6.47 -8.44 -14.47
C GLY A 63 7.24 -9.65 -15.00
N GLY A 64 6.63 -10.84 -15.00
CA GLY A 64 7.22 -12.10 -15.49
C GLY A 64 8.37 -12.64 -14.64
N ARG A 65 8.81 -11.91 -13.62
CA ARG A 65 9.90 -12.30 -12.70
C ARG A 65 9.66 -11.73 -11.31
N LEU A 66 10.26 -12.40 -10.33
CA LEU A 66 10.27 -11.94 -8.95
C LEU A 66 11.06 -10.63 -8.83
N SER A 67 10.43 -9.60 -8.23
CA SER A 67 11.02 -8.28 -8.00
C SER A 67 11.29 -8.07 -6.50
N HIS A 68 12.40 -7.36 -6.20
CA HIS A 68 12.72 -6.84 -4.87
C HIS A 68 12.64 -7.85 -3.70
N PHE A 69 12.90 -9.12 -3.96
CA PHE A 69 12.77 -10.20 -2.96
C PHE A 69 13.61 -9.99 -1.70
N GLY A 70 13.00 -10.18 -0.53
CA GLY A 70 13.62 -10.36 0.78
C GLY A 70 13.46 -9.15 1.71
N TYR A 71 14.20 -9.18 2.82
CA TYR A 71 14.11 -8.16 3.86
C TYR A 71 14.65 -6.80 3.41
N VAL A 72 14.00 -5.76 3.90
CA VAL A 72 14.37 -4.35 3.72
C VAL A 72 14.14 -3.58 5.02
N GLU A 73 14.83 -2.47 5.17
CA GLU A 73 14.49 -1.42 6.12
C GLU A 73 13.87 -0.27 5.33
N LEU A 74 12.68 0.14 5.72
CA LEU A 74 11.96 1.27 5.16
C LEU A 74 12.25 2.50 5.99
N THR A 75 12.51 3.63 5.34
CA THR A 75 12.61 4.95 5.97
C THR A 75 11.65 5.90 5.28
N SER A 76 10.71 6.47 6.04
CA SER A 76 9.78 7.47 5.53
C SER A 76 10.52 8.73 5.09
N GLN A 77 10.19 9.25 3.90
CA GLN A 77 10.76 10.48 3.33
C GLN A 77 9.88 11.71 3.60
N ARG A 78 8.73 11.51 4.23
CA ARG A 78 7.78 12.55 4.61
C ARG A 78 6.91 12.12 5.78
N ASP A 79 6.19 13.07 6.39
CA ASP A 79 5.17 12.78 7.40
C ASP A 79 3.99 12.02 6.78
N GLY A 80 3.41 11.11 7.54
CA GLY A 80 2.27 10.31 7.08
C GLY A 80 1.67 9.45 8.19
N LEU A 81 0.85 8.49 7.78
CA LEU A 81 0.08 7.62 8.70
C LEU A 81 0.97 6.83 9.66
N TYR A 82 2.18 6.49 9.27
CA TYR A 82 3.13 5.74 10.11
C TYR A 82 3.97 6.62 11.03
N GLY A 83 3.82 7.94 10.94
CA GLY A 83 4.54 8.90 11.77
C GLY A 83 5.30 9.96 10.97
N PRO A 84 6.25 10.66 11.59
CA PRO A 84 7.01 11.73 10.96
C PRO A 84 8.03 11.20 9.94
N CYS A 85 8.51 12.10 9.10
CA CYS A 85 9.68 11.87 8.25
C CYS A 85 10.84 11.27 9.05
N GLY A 86 11.53 10.30 8.48
CA GLY A 86 12.59 9.56 9.15
C GLY A 86 12.11 8.34 9.96
N THR A 87 10.80 8.10 10.08
CA THR A 87 10.28 6.87 10.69
C THR A 87 10.85 5.65 9.99
N ARG A 88 11.45 4.73 10.77
CA ARG A 88 12.10 3.50 10.25
C ARG A 88 11.33 2.26 10.70
N ILE A 89 11.15 1.32 9.78
CA ILE A 89 10.51 0.04 10.08
C ILE A 89 11.04 -1.07 9.18
N ARG A 90 11.16 -2.27 9.72
CA ARG A 90 11.55 -3.46 8.95
C ARG A 90 10.36 -3.98 8.15
N ALA A 91 10.65 -4.46 6.95
CA ALA A 91 9.66 -5.05 6.06
C ALA A 91 10.27 -6.22 5.26
N HIS A 92 9.39 -6.96 4.61
CA HIS A 92 9.76 -7.98 3.63
C HIS A 92 9.05 -7.68 2.31
N GLU A 93 9.73 -7.81 1.19
CA GLU A 93 9.15 -7.59 -0.13
C GLU A 93 9.23 -8.87 -0.97
N PHE A 94 8.12 -9.21 -1.60
CA PHE A 94 7.97 -10.40 -2.44
C PHE A 94 6.80 -10.22 -3.39
N HIS A 95 7.06 -9.91 -4.66
CA HIS A 95 5.99 -9.77 -5.65
C HIS A 95 6.49 -10.04 -7.08
N TYR A 96 5.58 -10.55 -7.93
CA TYR A 96 5.78 -10.72 -9.37
C TYR A 96 5.12 -9.59 -10.17
N TRP A 97 4.08 -8.96 -9.62
CA TRP A 97 3.45 -7.81 -10.24
C TRP A 97 4.26 -6.54 -10.02
N GLN A 98 4.22 -5.67 -11.00
CA GLN A 98 4.81 -4.34 -10.96
C GLN A 98 3.71 -3.30 -11.04
N SER A 99 3.97 -2.08 -10.60
CA SER A 99 3.06 -0.96 -10.69
C SER A 99 3.69 0.17 -11.50
N THR A 100 2.86 0.86 -12.29
CA THR A 100 3.27 2.10 -12.96
C THR A 100 3.43 3.26 -11.98
N CYS A 101 2.89 3.14 -10.76
CA CYS A 101 2.98 4.12 -9.67
C CYS A 101 3.35 3.44 -8.35
N PRO A 102 4.59 2.93 -8.18
CA PRO A 102 4.98 2.17 -6.98
C PRO A 102 5.12 3.02 -5.71
N GLY A 103 4.98 4.35 -5.83
CA GLY A 103 5.22 5.32 -4.77
C GLY A 103 6.69 5.74 -4.66
N GLY A 104 6.94 6.70 -3.77
CA GLY A 104 8.27 7.26 -3.55
C GLY A 104 8.42 7.91 -2.18
N ASP A 105 7.42 7.74 -1.32
CA ASP A 105 7.38 8.36 0.01
C ASP A 105 8.17 7.57 1.07
N PHE A 106 8.67 6.39 0.71
CA PHE A 106 9.60 5.60 1.51
C PHE A 106 10.82 5.21 0.70
N TRP A 107 11.95 5.12 1.37
CA TRP A 107 13.16 4.51 0.86
C TRP A 107 13.32 3.11 1.45
N ALA A 108 13.34 2.10 0.58
CA ALA A 108 13.64 0.72 0.96
C ALA A 108 15.14 0.46 0.80
N GLN A 109 15.81 0.05 1.88
CA GLN A 109 17.23 -0.27 1.89
C GLN A 109 17.46 -1.74 2.20
N LYS A 110 18.24 -2.43 1.36
CA LYS A 110 18.67 -3.80 1.65
C LYS A 110 19.62 -3.83 2.86
N PRO A 111 19.43 -4.77 3.83
CA PRO A 111 20.39 -4.95 4.91
C PRO A 111 21.78 -5.30 4.35
N ARG A 112 22.82 -4.65 4.88
CA ARG A 112 24.24 -4.92 4.56
C ARG A 112 24.61 -4.78 3.08
N ARG A 113 23.82 -4.07 2.28
CA ARG A 113 24.10 -3.83 0.85
C ARG A 113 23.79 -2.36 0.53
N ASP A 114 24.62 -1.78 -0.31
CA ASP A 114 24.34 -0.45 -0.87
C ASP A 114 23.37 -0.58 -2.07
N LYS A 115 22.16 -1.05 -1.75
CA LYS A 115 21.07 -1.19 -2.72
C LYS A 115 19.76 -0.78 -2.06
N GLY A 116 19.16 0.25 -2.60
CA GLY A 116 17.86 0.74 -2.17
C GLY A 116 17.03 1.25 -3.35
N TRP A 117 15.76 1.53 -3.11
CA TRP A 117 14.83 2.06 -4.09
C TRP A 117 13.69 2.83 -3.42
N PRO A 118 13.09 3.80 -4.11
CA PRO A 118 11.89 4.46 -3.65
C PRO A 118 10.69 3.49 -3.75
N CYS A 119 9.79 3.55 -2.79
CA CYS A 119 8.59 2.73 -2.75
C CYS A 119 7.50 3.37 -1.90
N MET A 120 6.34 2.74 -1.89
CA MET A 120 5.16 3.10 -1.10
C MET A 120 4.74 4.58 -1.24
N THR A 121 3.49 4.82 -1.01
CA THR A 121 2.93 6.17 -0.87
C THR A 121 2.34 6.33 0.52
N THR A 122 2.39 7.56 1.06
CA THR A 122 1.76 7.88 2.35
C THR A 122 1.07 9.22 2.33
N THR A 123 -0.04 9.29 3.08
CA THR A 123 -0.75 10.51 3.47
C THR A 123 -1.04 10.43 4.96
N PRO A 124 -1.64 11.45 5.61
CA PRO A 124 -2.07 11.32 7.01
C PRO A 124 -3.04 10.16 7.29
N SER A 125 -3.72 9.63 6.27
CA SER A 125 -4.69 8.55 6.41
C SER A 125 -4.39 7.29 5.58
N LEU A 126 -3.31 7.26 4.82
CA LEU A 126 -3.02 6.13 3.93
C LEU A 126 -1.54 5.77 3.97
N VAL A 127 -1.25 4.47 3.98
CA VAL A 127 0.03 3.90 3.54
C VAL A 127 -0.26 2.76 2.58
N ALA A 128 0.37 2.76 1.40
CA ALA A 128 0.17 1.73 0.40
C ALA A 128 1.45 1.45 -0.40
N GLY A 129 1.71 0.17 -0.69
CA GLY A 129 2.87 -0.26 -1.48
C GLY A 129 3.09 -1.77 -1.45
N PHE A 130 4.18 -2.23 -2.06
CA PHE A 130 4.50 -3.66 -2.11
C PHE A 130 5.06 -4.24 -0.81
N PRO A 131 5.92 -3.53 -0.03
CA PRO A 131 6.49 -4.08 1.19
C PRO A 131 5.45 -4.50 2.22
N HIS A 132 5.70 -5.67 2.85
CA HIS A 132 4.96 -6.17 4.01
C HIS A 132 5.68 -5.75 5.28
N VAL A 133 5.03 -4.94 6.10
CA VAL A 133 5.63 -4.32 7.28
C VAL A 133 5.64 -5.27 8.47
N TYR A 134 6.77 -5.35 9.15
CA TYR A 134 6.90 -6.09 10.41
C TYR A 134 6.69 -5.15 11.60
N TYR A 135 5.44 -4.95 12.00
CA TYR A 135 5.02 -4.01 13.05
C TYR A 135 5.74 -4.19 14.40
N PRO A 136 6.08 -5.42 14.87
CA PRO A 136 6.85 -5.57 16.10
C PRO A 136 8.23 -4.92 16.08
N ALA A 137 8.80 -4.64 14.90
CA ALA A 137 10.08 -3.94 14.79
C ALA A 137 10.00 -2.44 15.18
N ASN A 138 8.83 -1.85 15.06
CA ASN A 138 8.54 -0.48 15.50
C ASN A 138 7.05 -0.36 15.90
N PRO A 139 6.71 -0.62 17.19
CA PRO A 139 5.34 -0.54 17.67
C PRO A 139 4.69 0.85 17.57
N ASP A 140 5.49 1.92 17.47
CA ASP A 140 4.95 3.29 17.30
C ASP A 140 4.18 3.45 16.00
N VAL A 141 4.56 2.73 14.95
CA VAL A 141 3.83 2.68 13.67
C VAL A 141 2.42 2.14 13.85
N ALA A 142 2.27 1.04 14.60
CA ALA A 142 0.94 0.48 14.90
C ALA A 142 0.12 1.42 15.80
N ARG A 143 0.75 2.08 16.76
CA ARG A 143 0.10 3.09 17.62
C ARG A 143 -0.36 4.30 16.81
N ALA A 144 0.42 4.78 15.88
CA ALA A 144 0.06 5.89 15.01
C ALA A 144 -1.20 5.55 14.18
N PHE A 145 -1.24 4.35 13.57
CA PHE A 145 -2.42 3.87 12.87
C PHE A 145 -3.66 3.78 13.79
N ALA A 146 -3.52 3.18 14.98
CA ALA A 146 -4.64 3.05 15.93
C ALA A 146 -5.15 4.42 16.39
N SER A 147 -4.28 5.38 16.64
CA SER A 147 -4.66 6.76 17.01
C SER A 147 -5.40 7.47 15.87
N ALA A 148 -4.93 7.31 14.63
CA ALA A 148 -5.62 7.86 13.46
C ALA A 148 -7.02 7.24 13.29
N ALA A 149 -7.16 5.92 13.51
CA ALA A 149 -8.44 5.22 13.43
C ALA A 149 -9.42 5.70 14.52
N ALA A 150 -8.96 5.87 15.76
CA ALA A 150 -9.77 6.42 16.83
C ALA A 150 -10.26 7.85 16.51
N SER A 151 -9.36 8.72 16.09
CA SER A 151 -9.70 10.10 15.70
C SER A 151 -10.67 10.15 14.51
N PHE A 152 -10.54 9.26 13.55
CA PHE A 152 -11.49 9.16 12.44
C PHE A 152 -12.88 8.74 12.92
N ALA A 153 -12.96 7.73 13.80
CA ALA A 153 -14.22 7.26 14.36
C ALA A 153 -14.93 8.35 15.18
N GLU A 154 -14.20 9.14 15.96
CA GLU A 154 -14.75 10.28 16.71
C GLU A 154 -15.34 11.35 15.81
N ARG A 155 -14.60 11.78 14.76
CA ARG A 155 -15.12 12.74 13.77
C ARG A 155 -16.42 12.29 13.12
N ARG A 156 -16.57 10.98 12.83
CA ARG A 156 -17.79 10.41 12.24
C ARG A 156 -18.99 10.33 13.19
N ARG A 157 -18.76 10.39 14.50
CA ARG A 157 -19.86 10.40 15.50
C ARG A 157 -20.44 11.81 15.70
N HIS A 158 -19.64 12.83 15.38
CA HIS A 158 -20.01 14.24 15.66
C HIS A 158 -20.28 15.06 14.39
N GLY A 159 -20.18 14.49 13.22
CA GLY A 159 -20.55 15.06 11.92
C GLY A 159 -21.73 14.32 11.27
#